data_975f68e3e149dab673ee2e7c64ee6e33
#
_entry.id   975f68e3e149dab673ee2e7c64ee6e33
#
_cell.length_a   1.000
_cell.length_b   1.000
_cell.length_c   1.000
_cell.angle_alpha   90.00
_cell.angle_beta   90.00
_cell.angle_gamma   90.00
#
_symmetry.space_group_name_H-M   'P 1'
#
loop_
_entity.id
_entity.type
_entity.pdbx_description
1 polymer ?
#
loop_
_entity_poly.entity_id
_entity_poly.type
_entity_poly.pdbx_seq_one_letter_code
_entity_poly.pdbx_strand_id
1 'polypeptide(L)'
;TTGANTYSSTVNTGVQIAPDFIGVARNQNTVMHLNRQGNDGTIVDFRTFGFVRGSVSISGSTTSYNTSSDERLKDNIIDAPIASEDIDAIQVRSFDWKADGEHQKYGMVAQELLEVAPDAVTQGDTPDDMMGVDYSKLVPMLIKEIQSLRQRVAQLEE
;
A
#
# COMPACT_ATOMS: atom_id res chain seq x y z
N THR A 1 13.19 23.22 25.92
CA THR A 1 14.24 22.20 26.05
C THR A 1 14.55 21.72 24.68
N THR A 2 15.75 22.07 24.17
CA THR A 2 16.32 21.52 22.95
C THR A 2 16.63 20.04 23.21
N GLY A 3 15.59 19.19 23.14
CA GLY A 3 15.74 17.76 23.20
C GLY A 3 16.52 17.30 21.97
N ALA A 4 17.54 16.47 22.16
CA ALA A 4 18.21 15.80 21.08
C ALA A 4 17.15 15.14 20.19
N ASN A 5 17.31 15.26 18.87
CA ASN A 5 16.40 14.65 17.90
C ASN A 5 16.44 13.11 18.09
N THR A 6 15.48 12.57 18.86
CA THR A 6 15.40 11.15 19.19
C THR A 6 15.00 10.31 17.97
N TYR A 7 14.48 10.95 16.92
CA TYR A 7 14.00 10.27 15.72
C TYR A 7 15.13 9.91 14.75
N SER A 8 16.18 10.74 14.63
CA SER A 8 17.27 10.53 13.67
C SER A 8 18.47 9.73 14.18
N SER A 9 18.46 9.33 15.45
CA SER A 9 19.56 8.57 16.07
C SER A 9 19.21 7.10 16.25
N THR A 10 20.05 6.23 15.76
CA THR A 10 19.94 4.78 15.95
C THR A 10 20.11 4.32 17.41
N VAL A 11 20.53 5.21 18.28
CA VAL A 11 20.85 4.90 19.71
C VAL A 11 19.84 5.52 20.69
N ASN A 12 19.04 6.50 20.27
CA ASN A 12 18.10 7.19 21.14
C ASN A 12 16.72 6.55 21.11
N THR A 13 16.12 6.44 22.27
CA THR A 13 14.72 5.98 22.46
C THR A 13 13.88 7.10 23.02
N GLY A 14 12.61 7.18 22.62
CA GLY A 14 11.70 8.19 23.15
C GLY A 14 10.56 8.55 22.18
N VAL A 15 9.81 9.56 22.61
CA VAL A 15 8.76 10.18 21.80
C VAL A 15 9.15 11.63 21.55
N GLN A 16 9.09 12.06 20.31
CA GLN A 16 9.28 13.45 19.91
C GLN A 16 7.97 13.98 19.31
N ILE A 17 7.52 15.12 19.80
CA ILE A 17 6.38 15.84 19.23
C ILE A 17 6.90 17.20 18.77
N ALA A 18 6.76 17.48 17.48
CA ALA A 18 7.11 18.73 16.85
C ALA A 18 5.88 19.28 16.10
N PRO A 19 5.89 20.55 15.65
CA PRO A 19 4.74 21.12 14.96
C PRO A 19 4.33 20.37 13.69
N ASP A 20 5.25 19.66 13.07
CA ASP A 20 5.14 19.02 11.76
C ASP A 20 5.18 17.48 11.81
N PHE A 21 5.55 16.87 12.96
CA PHE A 21 5.58 15.41 13.07
C PHE A 21 5.50 14.90 14.52
N ILE A 22 5.17 13.61 14.63
CA ILE A 22 5.32 12.80 15.85
C ILE A 22 6.29 11.66 15.53
N GLY A 23 7.46 11.68 16.17
CA GLY A 23 8.47 10.63 16.04
C GLY A 23 8.52 9.74 17.28
N VAL A 24 8.52 8.42 17.10
CA VAL A 24 8.68 7.46 18.19
C VAL A 24 9.84 6.52 17.83
N ALA A 25 10.83 6.43 18.71
CA ALA A 25 11.98 5.56 18.53
C ALA A 25 12.23 4.70 19.77
N ARG A 26 12.53 3.42 19.55
CA ARG A 26 12.89 2.46 20.61
C ARG A 26 13.92 1.48 20.09
N ASN A 27 14.93 1.21 20.90
CA ASN A 27 15.90 0.15 20.59
C ASN A 27 15.31 -1.20 20.98
N GLN A 28 15.05 -2.05 19.98
CA GLN A 28 14.40 -3.35 20.09
C GLN A 28 12.97 -3.28 20.70
N ASN A 29 12.16 -4.29 20.50
CA ASN A 29 10.76 -4.34 20.91
C ASN A 29 9.80 -3.42 20.14
N THR A 30 8.51 -3.54 20.44
CA THR A 30 7.43 -2.76 19.84
C THR A 30 7.60 -1.29 20.13
N VAL A 31 7.53 -0.48 19.08
CA VAL A 31 7.72 0.98 19.16
C VAL A 31 6.47 1.70 19.68
N MET A 32 5.29 1.25 19.24
CA MET A 32 4.02 1.87 19.60
C MET A 32 2.92 0.82 19.81
N HIS A 33 2.18 0.96 20.89
CA HIS A 33 0.96 0.21 21.15
C HIS A 33 -0.23 1.15 21.05
N LEU A 34 -1.15 0.83 20.13
CA LEU A 34 -2.44 1.50 20.02
C LEU A 34 -3.52 0.52 20.48
N ASN A 35 -4.21 0.86 21.55
CA ASN A 35 -5.19 0.00 22.18
C ASN A 35 -6.56 0.67 22.25
N ARG A 36 -7.57 0.04 21.66
CA ARG A 36 -8.98 0.38 21.77
C ARG A 36 -9.62 -0.54 22.80
N GLN A 37 -10.19 0.03 23.86
CA GLN A 37 -10.85 -0.75 24.89
C GLN A 37 -12.38 -0.79 24.66
N GLY A 38 -12.99 -1.90 25.04
CA GLY A 38 -14.44 -2.08 25.12
C GLY A 38 -15.08 -2.74 23.91
N ASN A 39 -14.65 -2.46 22.68
CA ASN A 39 -15.20 -3.09 21.48
C ASN A 39 -14.23 -3.03 20.30
N ASP A 40 -14.50 -3.82 19.29
CA ASP A 40 -13.81 -3.81 18.01
C ASP A 40 -14.05 -2.48 17.26
N GLY A 41 -13.18 -2.18 16.29
CA GLY A 41 -13.33 -1.02 15.43
C GLY A 41 -12.01 -0.36 15.03
N THR A 42 -12.10 0.86 14.56
CA THR A 42 -10.95 1.63 14.04
C THR A 42 -9.98 1.99 15.16
N ILE A 43 -8.71 1.76 14.91
CA ILE A 43 -7.56 2.12 15.77
C ILE A 43 -6.85 3.35 15.22
N VAL A 44 -6.70 3.44 13.87
CA VAL A 44 -6.06 4.58 13.19
C VAL A 44 -6.93 5.01 12.02
N ASP A 45 -7.18 6.31 11.92
CA ASP A 45 -7.76 6.95 10.74
C ASP A 45 -6.69 7.75 9.99
N PHE A 46 -6.62 7.57 8.68
CA PHE A 46 -5.87 8.43 7.78
C PHE A 46 -6.84 9.43 7.14
N ARG A 47 -6.57 10.73 7.31
CA ARG A 47 -7.49 11.80 6.89
C ARG A 47 -6.80 12.84 6.01
N THR A 48 -7.56 13.36 5.05
CA THR A 48 -7.17 14.53 4.26
C THR A 48 -8.34 15.52 4.26
N PHE A 49 -8.10 16.76 4.65
CA PHE A 49 -9.13 17.81 4.79
C PHE A 49 -10.34 17.37 5.65
N GLY A 50 -10.08 16.58 6.71
CA GLY A 50 -11.12 16.07 7.62
C GLY A 50 -11.85 14.81 7.14
N PHE A 51 -11.73 14.42 5.88
CA PHE A 51 -12.33 13.19 5.33
C PHE A 51 -11.44 11.98 5.58
N VAL A 52 -12.03 10.87 6.05
CA VAL A 52 -11.33 9.59 6.17
C VAL A 52 -11.00 9.06 4.77
N ARG A 53 -9.73 8.72 4.54
CA ARG A 53 -9.21 8.13 3.29
C ARG A 53 -8.85 6.66 3.44
N GLY A 54 -8.55 6.26 4.65
CA GLY A 54 -8.25 4.88 5.01
C GLY A 54 -8.19 4.72 6.51
N SER A 55 -8.12 3.49 6.96
CA SER A 55 -8.03 3.18 8.40
C SER A 55 -7.33 1.85 8.65
N VAL A 56 -6.87 1.69 9.90
CA VAL A 56 -6.52 0.38 10.46
C VAL A 56 -7.55 0.05 11.51
N SER A 57 -8.19 -1.12 11.39
CA SER A 57 -9.22 -1.57 12.32
C SER A 57 -8.96 -2.99 12.82
N ILE A 58 -9.57 -3.29 13.97
CA ILE A 58 -9.54 -4.62 14.60
C ILE A 58 -10.96 -5.18 14.61
N SER A 59 -11.08 -6.47 14.30
CA SER A 59 -12.29 -7.26 14.50
C SER A 59 -11.91 -8.64 15.05
N GLY A 60 -12.22 -8.92 16.30
CA GLY A 60 -11.74 -10.09 17.02
C GLY A 60 -10.21 -10.17 17.00
N SER A 61 -9.66 -11.23 16.41
CA SER A 61 -8.22 -11.44 16.25
C SER A 61 -7.62 -10.92 14.93
N THR A 62 -8.44 -10.22 14.12
CA THR A 62 -8.07 -9.81 12.76
C THR A 62 -7.79 -8.32 12.70
N THR A 63 -6.66 -7.96 12.06
CA THR A 63 -6.33 -6.58 11.67
C THR A 63 -6.67 -6.37 10.21
N SER A 64 -7.39 -5.29 9.90
CA SER A 64 -7.74 -4.88 8.54
C SER A 64 -7.14 -3.52 8.22
N TYR A 65 -6.54 -3.42 7.03
CA TYR A 65 -6.09 -2.18 6.42
C TYR A 65 -7.11 -1.78 5.36
N ASN A 66 -7.85 -0.71 5.63
CA ASN A 66 -9.00 -0.33 4.83
C ASN A 66 -8.69 0.90 3.98
N THR A 67 -9.04 0.84 2.70
CA THR A 67 -9.06 1.97 1.78
C THR A 67 -10.51 2.31 1.42
N SER A 68 -10.82 3.59 1.20
CA SER A 68 -12.17 4.02 0.83
C SER A 68 -12.54 3.50 -0.56
N SER A 69 -13.69 2.84 -0.66
CA SER A 69 -14.26 2.35 -1.93
C SER A 69 -15.79 2.44 -1.97
N ASP A 70 -16.37 3.36 -1.21
CA ASP A 70 -17.81 3.59 -1.15
C ASP A 70 -18.33 4.11 -2.49
N GLU A 71 -19.47 3.61 -2.95
CA GLU A 71 -20.12 4.02 -4.20
C GLU A 71 -20.41 5.52 -4.24
N ARG A 72 -20.77 6.11 -3.11
CA ARG A 72 -21.08 7.54 -2.98
C ARG A 72 -19.90 8.48 -3.27
N LEU A 73 -18.69 7.93 -3.37
CA LEU A 73 -17.46 8.64 -3.71
C LEU A 73 -17.08 8.50 -5.19
N LYS A 74 -17.92 7.86 -6.00
CA LYS A 74 -17.62 7.49 -7.38
C LYS A 74 -18.70 7.98 -8.32
N ASP A 75 -18.29 8.44 -9.48
CA ASP A 75 -19.16 8.79 -10.60
C ASP A 75 -18.83 7.92 -11.82
N ASN A 76 -19.78 7.85 -12.76
CA ASN A 76 -19.60 7.17 -14.05
C ASN A 76 -19.13 5.72 -13.92
N ILE A 77 -19.75 4.97 -13.01
CA ILE A 77 -19.42 3.57 -12.79
C ILE A 77 -19.86 2.75 -14.01
N ILE A 78 -18.88 2.19 -14.72
CA ILE A 78 -19.05 1.32 -15.88
C ILE A 78 -18.19 0.07 -15.73
N ASP A 79 -18.44 -0.95 -16.57
CA ASP A 79 -17.57 -2.12 -16.63
C ASP A 79 -16.16 -1.73 -17.06
N ALA A 80 -15.15 -2.28 -16.34
CA ALA A 80 -13.76 -2.10 -16.71
C ALA A 80 -13.46 -2.81 -18.07
N PRO A 81 -12.54 -2.29 -18.88
CA PRO A 81 -12.08 -2.96 -20.09
C PRO A 81 -11.42 -4.31 -19.78
N ILE A 82 -11.18 -5.09 -20.83
CA ILE A 82 -10.38 -6.31 -20.75
C ILE A 82 -8.94 -5.94 -20.37
N ALA A 83 -8.34 -6.71 -19.45
CA ALA A 83 -7.04 -6.40 -18.88
C ALA A 83 -5.88 -7.21 -19.49
N SER A 84 -6.13 -8.05 -20.49
CA SER A 84 -5.16 -9.01 -21.02
C SER A 84 -3.87 -8.34 -21.51
N GLU A 85 -3.99 -7.25 -22.29
CA GLU A 85 -2.83 -6.54 -22.85
C GLU A 85 -1.98 -5.89 -21.73
N ASP A 86 -2.64 -5.29 -20.73
CA ASP A 86 -1.95 -4.69 -19.58
C ASP A 86 -1.24 -5.76 -18.74
N ILE A 87 -1.92 -6.88 -18.47
CA ILE A 87 -1.33 -8.00 -17.72
C ILE A 87 -0.13 -8.59 -18.44
N ASP A 88 -0.20 -8.77 -19.75
CA ASP A 88 0.90 -9.30 -20.57
C ASP A 88 2.08 -8.33 -20.65
N ALA A 89 1.84 -7.01 -20.51
CA ALA A 89 2.87 -5.98 -20.53
C ALA A 89 3.60 -5.84 -19.16
N ILE A 90 2.97 -6.25 -18.05
CA ILE A 90 3.60 -6.19 -16.72
C ILE A 90 4.82 -7.11 -16.64
N GLN A 91 5.95 -6.54 -16.23
CA GLN A 91 7.20 -7.27 -16.07
C GLN A 91 7.37 -7.76 -14.63
N VAL A 92 7.36 -9.08 -14.43
CA VAL A 92 7.74 -9.69 -13.16
C VAL A 92 9.25 -9.98 -13.19
N ARG A 93 9.99 -9.42 -12.25
CA ARG A 93 11.45 -9.46 -12.20
C ARG A 93 11.96 -10.25 -10.99
N SER A 94 13.19 -10.71 -11.10
CA SER A 94 14.00 -11.22 -10.00
C SER A 94 15.21 -10.30 -9.85
N PHE A 95 15.54 -9.91 -8.62
CA PHE A 95 16.61 -8.95 -8.35
C PHE A 95 17.17 -9.11 -6.94
N ASP A 96 18.33 -8.48 -6.69
CA ASP A 96 18.92 -8.39 -5.36
C ASP A 96 18.80 -6.95 -4.84
N TRP A 97 18.47 -6.81 -3.55
CA TRP A 97 18.42 -5.53 -2.88
C TRP A 97 19.84 -4.96 -2.70
N LYS A 98 20.08 -3.72 -3.13
CA LYS A 98 21.40 -3.07 -3.00
C LYS A 98 21.81 -2.83 -1.55
N ALA A 99 20.85 -2.72 -0.63
CA ALA A 99 21.10 -2.38 0.76
C ALA A 99 21.79 -3.52 1.53
N ASP A 100 21.43 -4.76 1.27
CA ASP A 100 21.85 -5.93 2.03
C ASP A 100 22.18 -7.16 1.18
N GLY A 101 21.91 -7.09 -0.14
CA GLY A 101 22.11 -8.20 -1.07
C GLY A 101 21.04 -9.30 -0.98
N GLU A 102 19.94 -9.09 -0.25
CA GLU A 102 18.84 -10.06 -0.16
C GLU A 102 18.20 -10.27 -1.54
N HIS A 103 17.99 -11.55 -1.89
CA HIS A 103 17.40 -11.95 -3.17
C HIS A 103 15.88 -11.93 -3.17
N GLN A 104 15.29 -11.15 -4.07
CA GLN A 104 13.85 -11.12 -4.35
C GLN A 104 13.54 -11.92 -5.60
N LYS A 105 12.93 -13.10 -5.44
CA LYS A 105 12.62 -14.00 -6.57
C LYS A 105 11.53 -13.47 -7.50
N TYR A 106 10.51 -12.83 -6.94
CA TYR A 106 9.39 -12.24 -7.70
C TYR A 106 9.13 -10.83 -7.17
N GLY A 107 9.23 -9.85 -8.03
CA GLY A 107 8.95 -8.47 -7.72
C GLY A 107 8.70 -7.66 -8.98
N MET A 108 8.42 -6.39 -8.83
CA MET A 108 8.23 -5.44 -9.93
C MET A 108 9.14 -4.24 -9.73
N VAL A 109 9.59 -3.66 -10.84
CA VAL A 109 10.33 -2.40 -10.87
C VAL A 109 9.32 -1.28 -11.08
N ALA A 110 9.27 -0.31 -10.16
CA ALA A 110 8.26 0.75 -10.18
C ALA A 110 8.25 1.54 -11.50
N GLN A 111 9.43 1.80 -12.07
CA GLN A 111 9.56 2.52 -13.34
C GLN A 111 8.96 1.75 -14.53
N GLU A 112 9.12 0.42 -14.57
CA GLU A 112 8.51 -0.42 -15.60
C GLU A 112 7.00 -0.51 -15.42
N LEU A 113 6.53 -0.65 -14.18
CA LEU A 113 5.12 -0.72 -13.86
C LEU A 113 4.38 0.59 -14.13
N LEU A 114 5.04 1.73 -13.96
CA LEU A 114 4.46 3.06 -14.20
C LEU A 114 3.94 3.22 -15.64
N GLU A 115 4.58 2.58 -16.60
CA GLU A 115 4.18 2.65 -18.02
C GLU A 115 2.87 1.89 -18.30
N VAL A 116 2.55 0.86 -17.50
CA VAL A 116 1.40 -0.03 -17.71
C VAL A 116 0.28 0.26 -16.72
N ALA A 117 0.60 0.40 -15.45
CA ALA A 117 -0.35 0.58 -14.35
C ALA A 117 0.05 1.75 -13.43
N PRO A 118 -0.03 3.00 -13.91
CA PRO A 118 0.40 4.18 -13.15
C PRO A 118 -0.31 4.33 -11.80
N ASP A 119 -1.55 3.90 -11.69
CA ASP A 119 -2.33 3.96 -10.44
C ASP A 119 -1.76 3.05 -9.33
N ALA A 120 -0.95 2.06 -9.70
CA ALA A 120 -0.28 1.16 -8.77
C ALA A 120 1.11 1.67 -8.35
N VAL A 121 1.54 2.83 -8.84
CA VAL A 121 2.87 3.38 -8.56
C VAL A 121 2.76 4.70 -7.83
N THR A 122 3.42 4.80 -6.68
CA THR A 122 3.62 6.06 -5.98
C THR A 122 4.93 6.67 -6.44
N GLN A 123 4.86 7.86 -7.02
CA GLN A 123 6.01 8.68 -7.34
C GLN A 123 6.24 9.65 -6.19
N GLY A 124 7.50 10.00 -5.93
CA GLY A 124 7.83 11.06 -4.98
C GLY A 124 7.56 12.45 -5.54
N ASP A 125 7.71 13.47 -4.68
CA ASP A 125 7.50 14.88 -5.06
C ASP A 125 8.63 15.41 -5.93
N THR A 126 9.79 14.78 -5.88
CA THR A 126 10.99 15.12 -6.66
C THR A 126 11.55 13.92 -7.43
N PRO A 127 12.35 14.14 -8.50
CA PRO A 127 12.97 13.05 -9.25
C PRO A 127 13.94 12.18 -8.44
N ASP A 128 14.44 12.68 -7.31
CA ASP A 128 15.37 11.98 -6.42
C ASP A 128 14.65 11.08 -5.41
N ASP A 129 13.33 11.23 -5.26
CA ASP A 129 12.54 10.43 -4.35
C ASP A 129 12.34 9.01 -4.89
N MET A 130 12.39 8.02 -3.98
CA MET A 130 12.18 6.63 -4.36
C MET A 130 10.71 6.36 -4.68
N MET A 131 10.49 5.70 -5.80
CA MET A 131 9.16 5.24 -6.20
C MET A 131 8.75 3.98 -5.41
N GLY A 132 7.45 3.81 -5.19
CA GLY A 132 6.87 2.65 -4.53
C GLY A 132 5.83 1.95 -5.40
N VAL A 133 5.59 0.67 -5.13
CA VAL A 133 4.53 -0.13 -5.76
C VAL A 133 3.48 -0.51 -4.73
N ASP A 134 2.22 -0.18 -5.01
CA ASP A 134 1.05 -0.67 -4.30
C ASP A 134 0.44 -1.86 -5.05
N TYR A 135 0.87 -3.07 -4.69
CA TYR A 135 0.39 -4.31 -5.29
C TYR A 135 -1.13 -4.51 -5.17
N SER A 136 -1.77 -3.91 -4.17
CA SER A 136 -3.22 -4.03 -3.99
C SER A 136 -4.02 -3.42 -5.14
N LYS A 137 -3.47 -2.44 -5.83
CA LYS A 137 -4.06 -1.80 -6.99
C LYS A 137 -4.13 -2.70 -8.23
N LEU A 138 -3.30 -3.73 -8.30
CA LEU A 138 -3.32 -4.71 -9.38
C LEU A 138 -4.43 -5.75 -9.22
N VAL A 139 -4.98 -5.93 -8.03
CA VAL A 139 -5.99 -6.95 -7.75
C VAL A 139 -7.24 -6.83 -8.63
N PRO A 140 -7.86 -5.64 -8.83
CA PRO A 140 -9.03 -5.51 -9.72
C PRO A 140 -8.72 -5.91 -11.17
N MET A 141 -7.54 -5.56 -11.68
CA MET A 141 -7.06 -5.92 -13.02
C MET A 141 -6.91 -7.45 -13.15
N LEU A 142 -6.29 -8.11 -12.16
CA LEU A 142 -6.17 -9.57 -12.11
C LEU A 142 -7.54 -10.26 -12.06
N ILE A 143 -8.50 -9.73 -11.29
CA ILE A 143 -9.86 -10.26 -11.24
C ILE A 143 -10.53 -10.17 -12.62
N LYS A 144 -10.39 -9.03 -13.31
CA LYS A 144 -10.97 -8.83 -14.63
C LYS A 144 -10.39 -9.82 -15.64
N GLU A 145 -9.07 -10.08 -15.60
CA GLU A 145 -8.44 -11.06 -16.48
C GLU A 145 -8.88 -12.49 -16.17
N ILE A 146 -8.97 -12.87 -14.90
CA ILE A 146 -9.49 -14.19 -14.51
C ILE A 146 -10.93 -14.38 -15.00
N GLN A 147 -11.78 -13.35 -14.92
CA GLN A 147 -13.15 -13.39 -15.45
C GLN A 147 -13.16 -13.63 -16.97
N SER A 148 -12.29 -12.92 -17.72
CA SER A 148 -12.12 -13.09 -19.17
C SER A 148 -11.65 -14.50 -19.53
N LEU A 149 -10.61 -15.00 -18.85
CA LEU A 149 -10.10 -16.35 -19.05
C LEU A 149 -11.15 -17.43 -18.78
N ARG A 150 -11.93 -17.30 -17.70
CA ARG A 150 -13.02 -18.23 -17.37
C ARG A 150 -14.11 -18.27 -18.46
N GLN A 151 -14.47 -17.12 -19.03
CA GLN A 151 -15.43 -17.07 -20.14
C GLN A 151 -14.87 -17.76 -21.40
N ARG A 152 -13.60 -17.54 -21.73
CA ARG A 152 -12.94 -18.19 -22.87
C ARG A 152 -12.83 -19.71 -22.71
N VAL A 153 -12.50 -20.18 -21.49
CA VAL A 153 -12.47 -21.62 -21.19
C VAL A 153 -13.86 -22.24 -21.37
N ALA A 154 -14.91 -21.62 -20.83
CA ALA A 154 -16.27 -22.13 -20.98
C ALA A 154 -16.70 -22.25 -22.47
N GLN A 155 -16.29 -21.31 -23.32
CA GLN A 155 -16.56 -21.37 -24.77
C GLN A 155 -15.81 -22.49 -25.50
N LEU A 156 -14.69 -22.96 -24.95
CA LEU A 156 -13.90 -24.06 -25.52
C LEU A 156 -14.40 -25.44 -25.06
N GLU A 157 -15.18 -25.50 -24.01
CA GLU A 157 -15.77 -26.72 -23.45
C GLU A 157 -17.17 -27.06 -24.03
N GLU A 158 -17.78 -26.12 -24.81
CA GLU A 158 -19.03 -26.33 -25.59
C GLU A 158 -18.76 -26.94 -26.97
#